data_107b11c2e5c7a7b7bfc178a0d6c29d02
#
_entry.id   107b11c2e5c7a7b7bfc178a0d6c29d02
#
_cell.length_a   1.000
_cell.length_b   1.000
_cell.length_c   1.000
_cell.angle_alpha   90.00
_cell.angle_beta   90.00
_cell.angle_gamma   90.00
#
_symmetry.space_group_name_H-M   'P 1'
#
loop_
_entity.id
_entity.type
_entity.pdbx_description
1 polymer ?
#
loop_
_entity_poly.entity_id
_entity_poly.type
_entity_poly.pdbx_seq_one_letter_code
_entity_poly.pdbx_strand_id
1 'polypeptide(L)'
;MKGVKASTGRRPQVDEACVAADAALVRAFDLLGKRWTGVVLGTLSGGPGGFRALARAVEGISDSMLSDRLSALTNAGLVARTVDEGPPLSVTYALTDAGRALLPALDQIRRWAEKHLPSDARID
;
A
#
# COMPACT_ATOMS: atom_id res chain seq x y z
N MET A 1 -21.61 19.72 -15.50
CA MET A 1 -22.27 19.11 -15.29
C MET A 1 -22.58 18.69 -15.23
N LYS A 2 -22.56 18.74 -15.34
CA LYS A 2 -23.34 18.18 -15.17
C LYS A 2 -23.39 17.70 -14.50
N GLY A 3 -23.43 18.19 -14.48
CA GLY A 3 -24.06 17.61 -13.93
C GLY A 3 -23.98 17.78 -13.29
N VAL A 4 -24.15 18.12 -13.35
CA VAL A 4 -24.78 18.18 -12.61
C VAL A 4 -25.15 18.52 -12.42
N LYS A 5 -25.78 18.74 -12.51
CA LYS A 5 -26.73 18.88 -12.35
C LYS A 5 -27.27 18.80 -12.09
N ALA A 6 -27.43 19.02 -12.13
CA ALA A 6 -28.37 18.98 -11.79
C ALA A 6 -28.80 19.09 -11.52
N SER A 7 -29.27 19.17 -11.51
CA SER A 7 -30.04 19.27 -10.97
C SER A 7 -30.61 19.57 -10.53
N THR A 8 -30.87 19.49 -11.36
CA THR A 8 -31.67 20.05 -10.46
C THR A 8 -31.20 20.25 -9.09
N GLY A 9 -31.03 20.97 -8.53
CA GLY A 9 -30.44 21.12 -7.29
C GLY A 9 -30.52 19.98 -6.30
N ARG A 10 -31.11 18.94 -6.72
CA ARG A 10 -31.22 17.78 -5.85
C ARG A 10 -29.90 17.04 -5.75
N ARG A 11 -29.53 16.69 -4.54
CA ARG A 11 -28.32 15.93 -4.32
C ARG A 11 -28.46 14.52 -4.85
N PRO A 12 -27.43 13.99 -5.46
CA PRO A 12 -27.47 12.58 -5.86
C PRO A 12 -27.63 11.69 -4.64
N GLN A 13 -28.40 10.65 -4.80
CA GLN A 13 -28.50 9.62 -3.78
C GLN A 13 -27.28 8.77 -3.79
N VAL A 14 -26.81 8.40 -2.62
CA VAL A 14 -25.73 7.42 -2.50
C VAL A 14 -26.38 6.05 -2.63
N ASP A 15 -26.14 5.38 -3.74
CA ASP A 15 -26.73 4.08 -3.95
C ASP A 15 -25.83 2.98 -3.36
N GLU A 16 -26.31 1.74 -3.42
CA GLU A 16 -25.60 0.63 -2.81
C GLU A 16 -24.24 0.38 -3.45
N ALA A 17 -24.13 0.62 -4.77
CA ALA A 17 -22.86 0.44 -5.44
C ALA A 17 -21.83 1.46 -4.96
N CYS A 18 -22.23 2.71 -4.76
CA CYS A 18 -21.36 3.73 -4.24
C CYS A 18 -20.92 3.43 -2.80
N VAL A 19 -21.85 2.97 -1.98
CA VAL A 19 -21.53 2.60 -0.60
C VAL A 19 -20.52 1.45 -0.57
N ALA A 20 -20.71 0.46 -1.43
CA ALA A 20 -19.79 -0.68 -1.50
C ALA A 20 -18.41 -0.23 -1.98
N ALA A 21 -18.36 0.66 -2.97
CA ALA A 21 -17.07 1.17 -3.48
C ALA A 21 -16.37 1.98 -2.41
N ASP A 22 -17.11 2.80 -1.67
CA ASP A 22 -16.50 3.59 -0.59
C ASP A 22 -16.00 2.69 0.54
N ALA A 23 -16.72 1.63 0.86
CA ALA A 23 -16.30 0.69 1.89
C ALA A 23 -15.00 -0.02 1.48
N ALA A 24 -14.88 -0.39 0.21
CA ALA A 24 -13.64 -0.99 -0.29
C ALA A 24 -12.49 0.00 -0.20
N LEU A 25 -12.73 1.25 -0.54
CA LEU A 25 -11.70 2.29 -0.47
C LEU A 25 -11.27 2.51 0.98
N VAL A 26 -12.21 2.49 1.92
CA VAL A 26 -11.87 2.60 3.34
C VAL A 26 -10.96 1.45 3.76
N ARG A 27 -11.30 0.22 3.35
CA ARG A 27 -10.44 -0.93 3.68
C ARG A 27 -9.04 -0.77 3.09
N ALA A 28 -8.97 -0.27 1.85
CA ALA A 28 -7.68 -0.07 1.21
C ALA A 28 -6.83 0.94 2.00
N PHE A 29 -7.42 2.04 2.42
CA PHE A 29 -6.66 3.06 3.12
C PHE A 29 -6.46 2.76 4.60
N ASP A 30 -7.25 1.87 5.18
CA ASP A 30 -6.90 1.35 6.50
C ASP A 30 -5.54 0.66 6.48
N LEU A 31 -5.23 0.02 5.36
CA LEU A 31 -3.93 -0.63 5.19
C LEU A 31 -2.88 0.34 4.67
N LEU A 32 -3.19 1.03 3.57
CA LEU A 32 -2.21 1.84 2.84
C LEU A 32 -1.97 3.21 3.47
N GLY A 33 -2.89 3.66 4.31
CA GLY A 33 -2.77 4.97 4.93
C GLY A 33 -1.72 5.06 6.02
N LYS A 34 -1.20 3.93 6.45
CA LYS A 34 -0.13 3.93 7.44
C LYS A 34 1.19 4.24 6.74
N ARG A 35 1.97 5.08 7.40
CA ARG A 35 3.25 5.49 6.85
C ARG A 35 4.11 4.26 6.56
N TRP A 36 4.84 4.29 5.49
CA TRP A 36 5.80 3.28 5.05
C TRP A 36 5.18 2.08 4.34
N THR A 37 3.86 1.83 4.47
CA THR A 37 3.26 0.63 3.88
C THR A 37 3.46 0.58 2.37
N GLY A 38 3.14 1.67 1.68
CA GLY A 38 3.31 1.73 0.22
C GLY A 38 4.76 1.59 -0.21
N VAL A 39 5.68 2.19 0.57
CA VAL A 39 7.11 2.13 0.25
C VAL A 39 7.64 0.71 0.42
N VAL A 40 7.21 0.01 1.47
CA VAL A 40 7.61 -1.38 1.67
C VAL A 40 7.11 -2.26 0.52
N LEU A 41 5.85 -2.09 0.12
CA LEU A 41 5.31 -2.82 -1.03
C LEU A 41 6.10 -2.52 -2.29
N GLY A 42 6.40 -1.25 -2.54
CA GLY A 42 7.17 -0.86 -3.70
C GLY A 42 8.57 -1.44 -3.70
N THR A 43 9.19 -1.52 -2.53
CA THR A 43 10.53 -2.12 -2.41
C THR A 43 10.47 -3.60 -2.76
N LEU A 44 9.44 -4.31 -2.32
CA LEU A 44 9.29 -5.73 -2.62
C LEU A 44 8.93 -5.98 -4.08
N SER A 45 8.53 -4.96 -4.81
CA SER A 45 8.27 -5.12 -6.25
C SER A 45 9.53 -5.50 -7.02
N GLY A 46 10.70 -5.21 -6.46
CA GLY A 46 11.97 -5.57 -7.09
C GLY A 46 12.38 -7.03 -6.88
N GLY A 47 11.66 -7.75 -6.03
CA GLY A 47 11.93 -9.15 -5.76
C GLY A 47 11.92 -9.45 -4.28
N PRO A 48 12.00 -10.74 -3.93
CA PRO A 48 12.02 -11.14 -2.53
C PRO A 48 13.24 -10.59 -1.80
N GLY A 49 13.10 -10.41 -0.50
CA GLY A 49 14.21 -9.92 0.31
C GLY A 49 14.06 -10.29 1.77
N GLY A 50 15.18 -10.34 2.46
CA GLY A 50 15.22 -10.53 3.90
C GLY A 50 15.05 -9.21 4.62
N PHE A 51 14.91 -9.30 5.94
CA PHE A 51 14.64 -8.13 6.77
C PHE A 51 15.74 -7.08 6.65
N ARG A 52 17.01 -7.50 6.72
CA ARG A 52 18.12 -6.54 6.67
C ARG A 52 18.21 -5.83 5.31
N ALA A 53 17.97 -6.56 4.24
CA ALA A 53 17.98 -5.96 2.92
C ALA A 53 16.86 -4.92 2.78
N LEU A 54 15.68 -5.24 3.29
CA LEU A 54 14.54 -4.31 3.26
C LEU A 54 14.80 -3.09 4.14
N ALA A 55 15.40 -3.30 5.31
CA ALA A 55 15.71 -2.19 6.20
C ALA A 55 16.70 -1.22 5.55
N ARG A 56 17.66 -1.74 4.78
CA ARG A 56 18.60 -0.88 4.07
C ARG A 56 17.96 -0.17 2.89
N ALA A 57 17.03 -0.85 2.21
CA ALA A 57 16.40 -0.29 1.03
C ALA A 57 15.39 0.81 1.37
N VAL A 58 14.73 0.70 2.52
CA VAL A 58 13.74 1.70 2.96
C VAL A 58 14.44 2.65 3.92
N GLU A 59 15.02 3.68 3.33
CA GLU A 59 15.81 4.63 4.11
C GLU A 59 14.95 5.34 5.14
N GLY A 60 15.44 5.37 6.38
CA GLY A 60 14.75 6.09 7.44
C GLY A 60 13.77 5.28 8.27
N ILE A 61 13.45 4.05 7.87
CA ILE A 61 12.51 3.24 8.63
C ILE A 61 13.23 2.56 9.80
N SER A 62 12.57 2.54 10.96
CA SER A 62 13.10 1.80 12.11
C SER A 62 12.83 0.31 11.96
N ASP A 63 13.62 -0.51 12.65
CA ASP A 63 13.41 -1.95 12.61
C ASP A 63 12.04 -2.35 13.13
N SER A 64 11.58 -1.71 14.20
CA SER A 64 10.27 -2.04 14.75
C SER A 64 9.15 -1.63 13.82
N MET A 65 9.31 -0.50 13.13
CA MET A 65 8.29 -0.06 12.15
C MET A 65 8.27 -1.00 10.95
N LEU A 66 9.44 -1.40 10.45
CA LEU A 66 9.49 -2.34 9.34
C LEU A 66 8.87 -3.66 9.72
N SER A 67 9.19 -4.18 10.90
CA SER A 67 8.61 -5.42 11.39
C SER A 67 7.08 -5.32 11.47
N ASP A 68 6.59 -4.20 11.97
CA ASP A 68 5.16 -3.98 12.11
C ASP A 68 4.47 -3.92 10.74
N ARG A 69 5.08 -3.21 9.78
CA ARG A 69 4.51 -3.12 8.44
C ARG A 69 4.51 -4.47 7.74
N LEU A 70 5.60 -5.23 7.86
CA LEU A 70 5.66 -6.56 7.26
C LEU A 70 4.64 -7.51 7.87
N SER A 71 4.45 -7.45 9.19
CA SER A 71 3.42 -8.26 9.85
C SER A 71 2.03 -7.90 9.33
N ALA A 72 1.73 -6.61 9.24
CA ALA A 72 0.42 -6.16 8.76
C ALA A 72 0.19 -6.61 7.32
N LEU A 73 1.19 -6.50 6.47
CA LEU A 73 1.07 -6.90 5.06
C LEU A 73 0.93 -8.41 4.93
N THR A 74 1.64 -9.16 5.76
CA THR A 74 1.52 -10.62 5.77
C THR A 74 0.12 -11.03 6.22
N ASN A 75 -0.39 -10.41 7.28
CA ASN A 75 -1.73 -10.71 7.77
C ASN A 75 -2.80 -10.34 6.76
N ALA A 76 -2.57 -9.30 5.95
CA ALA A 76 -3.52 -8.91 4.91
C ALA A 76 -3.42 -9.76 3.66
N GLY A 77 -2.44 -10.66 3.59
CA GLY A 77 -2.30 -11.55 2.43
C GLY A 77 -1.56 -10.94 1.25
N LEU A 78 -0.90 -9.81 1.43
CA LEU A 78 -0.17 -9.14 0.35
C LEU A 78 1.30 -9.55 0.31
N VAL A 79 1.81 -10.07 1.40
CA VAL A 79 3.21 -10.48 1.53
C VAL A 79 3.23 -11.90 2.10
N ALA A 80 4.10 -12.73 1.55
CA ALA A 80 4.36 -14.07 2.05
C ALA A 80 5.69 -14.06 2.78
N ARG A 81 5.69 -14.64 3.98
CA ARG A 81 6.89 -14.80 4.78
C ARG A 81 7.30 -16.26 4.71
N THR A 82 8.49 -16.50 4.23
CA THR A 82 9.01 -17.87 4.07
C THR A 82 10.23 -18.05 4.97
N VAL A 83 10.23 -19.14 5.71
CA VAL A 83 11.35 -19.48 6.57
C VAL A 83 12.11 -20.65 5.94
N ASP A 84 13.40 -20.44 5.69
CA ASP A 84 14.29 -21.49 5.28
C ASP A 84 15.07 -21.91 6.53
N GLU A 85 14.85 -23.17 6.97
CA GLU A 85 15.40 -23.60 8.24
C GLU A 85 16.89 -23.91 8.18
N GLY A 86 17.42 -23.90 7.00
CA GLY A 86 18.84 -23.85 6.82
C GLY A 86 19.60 -25.09 7.19
N PRO A 87 20.88 -25.01 7.66
CA PRO A 87 21.64 -23.83 8.07
C PRO A 87 22.16 -22.97 6.91
N PRO A 88 22.20 -21.65 7.08
CA PRO A 88 21.69 -20.90 8.23
C PRO A 88 20.19 -20.64 8.15
N LEU A 89 19.55 -20.44 9.27
CA LEU A 89 18.15 -20.04 9.30
C LEU A 89 17.99 -18.70 8.59
N SER A 90 17.04 -18.61 7.70
CA SER A 90 16.77 -17.33 7.00
C SER A 90 15.28 -17.15 6.80
N VAL A 91 14.87 -15.88 6.73
CA VAL A 91 13.48 -15.50 6.51
C VAL A 91 13.44 -14.57 5.32
N THR A 92 12.54 -14.86 4.39
CA THR A 92 12.40 -14.08 3.16
C THR A 92 10.96 -13.58 3.04
N TYR A 93 10.80 -12.35 2.61
CA TYR A 93 9.51 -11.74 2.34
C TYR A 93 9.37 -11.54 0.84
N ALA A 94 8.17 -11.81 0.33
CA ALA A 94 7.89 -11.65 -1.10
C ALA A 94 6.44 -11.25 -1.28
N LEU A 95 6.15 -10.53 -2.36
CA LEU A 95 4.76 -10.20 -2.68
C LEU A 95 4.02 -11.47 -3.08
N THR A 96 2.78 -11.56 -2.63
CA THR A 96 1.84 -12.56 -3.15
C THR A 96 1.24 -12.06 -4.46
N ASP A 97 0.42 -12.88 -5.11
CA ASP A 97 -0.31 -12.43 -6.29
C ASP A 97 -1.18 -11.21 -5.96
N ALA A 98 -1.82 -11.21 -4.79
CA ALA A 98 -2.63 -10.06 -4.38
C ALA A 98 -1.76 -8.82 -4.18
N GLY A 99 -0.56 -8.98 -3.61
CA GLY A 99 0.36 -7.86 -3.45
C GLY A 99 0.81 -7.31 -4.78
N ARG A 100 1.15 -8.20 -5.71
CA ARG A 100 1.55 -7.75 -7.06
C ARG A 100 0.41 -7.06 -7.78
N ALA A 101 -0.82 -7.51 -7.57
CA ALA A 101 -1.98 -6.91 -8.22
C ALA A 101 -2.20 -5.46 -7.79
N LEU A 102 -1.68 -5.07 -6.63
CA LEU A 102 -1.80 -3.70 -6.14
C LEU A 102 -0.77 -2.76 -6.79
N LEU A 103 0.32 -3.29 -7.33
CA LEU A 103 1.42 -2.45 -7.81
C LEU A 103 1.00 -1.43 -8.88
N PRO A 104 0.16 -1.78 -9.87
CA PRO A 104 -0.26 -0.76 -10.84
C PRO A 104 -0.99 0.42 -10.19
N ALA A 105 -1.82 0.16 -9.18
CA ALA A 105 -2.50 1.23 -8.47
C ALA A 105 -1.51 2.11 -7.70
N LEU A 106 -0.53 1.50 -7.06
CA LEU A 106 0.51 2.27 -6.37
C LEU A 106 1.31 3.13 -7.34
N ASP A 107 1.61 2.60 -8.53
CA ASP A 107 2.31 3.37 -9.54
C ASP A 107 1.50 4.59 -9.98
N GLN A 108 0.21 4.43 -10.14
CA GLN A 108 -0.67 5.55 -10.48
C GLN A 108 -0.68 6.60 -9.38
N ILE A 109 -0.72 6.16 -8.13
CA ILE A 109 -0.66 7.09 -7.01
C ILE A 109 0.67 7.84 -7.00
N ARG A 110 1.78 7.13 -7.27
CA ARG A 110 3.10 7.75 -7.34
C ARG A 110 3.14 8.84 -8.42
N ARG A 111 2.60 8.53 -9.60
CA ARG A 111 2.58 9.49 -10.71
C ARG A 111 1.73 10.70 -10.36
N TRP A 112 0.60 10.47 -9.73
CA TRP A 112 -0.25 11.56 -9.29
C TRP A 112 0.49 12.47 -8.30
N ALA A 113 1.19 11.86 -7.36
CA ALA A 113 1.94 12.62 -6.36
C ALA A 113 3.08 13.42 -6.99
N GLU A 114 3.80 12.82 -7.94
CA GLU A 114 4.88 13.54 -8.63
C GLU A 114 4.37 14.76 -9.35
N LYS A 115 3.16 14.67 -9.91
CA LYS A 115 2.59 15.77 -10.67
C LYS A 115 1.97 16.84 -9.77
N HIS A 116 1.35 16.45 -8.67
CA HIS A 116 0.49 17.34 -7.90
C HIS A 116 0.99 17.64 -6.50
N LEU A 117 1.92 16.87 -5.97
CA LEU A 117 2.49 17.11 -4.66
C LEU A 117 3.98 17.40 -4.82
N PRO A 118 4.39 18.64 -4.53
CA PRO A 118 5.82 18.98 -4.65
C PRO A 118 6.67 18.13 -3.72
N SER A 119 7.93 17.90 -4.11
CA SER A 119 8.82 17.04 -3.35
C SER A 119 9.09 17.56 -1.94
N ASP A 120 8.86 18.84 -1.69
CA ASP A 120 9.02 19.41 -0.36
C ASP A 120 7.72 19.44 0.44
N ALA A 121 6.62 18.91 -0.11
CA ALA A 121 5.36 18.87 0.60
C ALA A 121 5.47 17.92 1.79
N ARG A 122 4.84 18.32 2.89
CA ARG A 122 4.80 17.50 4.08
C ARG A 122 3.37 17.16 4.40
N ILE A 123 3.15 15.88 4.64
CA ILE A 123 1.84 15.39 5.02
C ILE A 123 2.03 14.66 6.34
N ASP A 124 1.78 15.36 7.41
CA ASP A 124 2.00 14.82 8.74
C ASP A 124 0.70 14.46 9.42
#